data_7f9e1829b8016a39d1bb2ef5e40acffb
#
_entry.id   7f9e1829b8016a39d1bb2ef5e40acffb
#
_cell.length_a   1.000
_cell.length_b   1.000
_cell.length_c   1.000
_cell.angle_alpha   90.00
_cell.angle_beta   90.00
_cell.angle_gamma   90.00
#
_symmetry.space_group_name_H-M   'P 1'
#
loop_
_entity.id
_entity.type
_entity.pdbx_description
1 polymer ?
#
loop_
_entity_poly.entity_id
_entity_poly.type
_entity_poly.pdbx_seq_one_letter_code
_entity_poly.pdbx_strand_id
1 'polypeptide(L)'
;YVAANSWVVSVAMVVERKETGKEHPVQRPVYYVSEVLIESKQRYPHWQKLVYGVFMASRKLKHYFQGHPITVVSSAPLGDIIQNREATGRVAKWAIELGSHGLKYVPHTAIKSQTLVDFINDWIEMQMPEEKPDNTYWTIHFDGSRQWKARGLESY
;
A
#
# COMPACT_ATOMS: atom_id res chain seq x y z
N TYR A 1 3.02 5.56 1.39
CA TYR A 1 4.09 4.58 1.20
C TYR A 1 3.63 3.50 0.23
N VAL A 2 4.49 3.12 -0.70
CA VAL A 2 4.21 2.04 -1.66
C VAL A 2 5.36 1.06 -1.67
N ALA A 3 5.03 -0.23 -1.68
CA ALA A 3 5.98 -1.33 -1.78
C ALA A 3 5.43 -2.41 -2.72
N ALA A 4 6.33 -3.16 -3.34
CA ALA A 4 5.97 -4.27 -4.19
C ALA A 4 7.03 -5.38 -4.11
N ASN A 5 6.59 -6.60 -4.29
CA ASN A 5 7.45 -7.75 -4.50
C ASN A 5 7.03 -8.51 -5.77
N SER A 6 7.45 -9.75 -5.92
CA SER A 6 7.10 -10.55 -7.09
C SER A 6 5.60 -10.82 -7.22
N TRP A 7 4.88 -10.88 -6.11
CA TRP A 7 3.52 -11.40 -6.01
C TRP A 7 2.47 -10.36 -5.58
N VAL A 8 2.88 -9.34 -4.83
CA VAL A 8 1.97 -8.41 -4.18
C VAL A 8 2.47 -6.98 -4.35
N VAL A 9 1.54 -6.06 -4.51
CA VAL A 9 1.76 -4.63 -4.35
C VAL A 9 0.91 -4.13 -3.19
N SER A 10 1.51 -3.31 -2.32
CA SER A 10 0.86 -2.78 -1.12
C SER A 10 1.08 -1.28 -1.00
N VAL A 11 0.07 -0.59 -0.53
CA VAL A 11 0.11 0.84 -0.24
C VAL A 11 -0.42 1.08 1.16
N ALA A 12 0.36 1.80 1.97
CA ALA A 12 -0.06 2.30 3.26
C ALA A 12 -0.28 3.81 3.18
N MET A 13 -1.47 4.27 3.49
CA MET A 13 -1.78 5.69 3.63
C MET A 13 -1.64 6.08 5.09
N VAL A 14 -0.82 7.10 5.35
CA VAL A 14 -0.58 7.62 6.70
C VAL A 14 -0.88 9.11 6.74
N VAL A 15 -1.30 9.59 7.90
CA VAL A 15 -1.49 11.02 8.17
C VAL A 15 -0.42 11.47 9.15
N GLU A 16 0.28 12.54 8.82
CA GLU A 16 1.21 13.20 9.73
C GLU A 16 0.47 14.23 10.57
N ARG A 17 0.55 14.12 11.88
CA ARG A 17 -0.03 15.08 12.82
C ARG A 17 1.03 15.54 13.82
N LYS A 18 1.05 16.86 14.09
CA LYS A 18 1.82 17.39 15.21
C LYS A 18 1.07 17.06 16.49
N GLU A 19 1.67 16.31 17.36
CA GLU A 19 1.16 16.01 18.70
C GLU A 19 1.87 16.91 19.72
N THR A 20 1.11 17.43 20.68
CA THR A 20 1.64 18.27 21.76
C THR A 20 2.67 17.48 22.57
N GLY A 21 3.89 18.02 22.70
CA GLY A 21 4.99 17.37 23.45
C GLY A 21 5.88 16.47 22.61
N LYS A 22 5.67 16.37 21.29
CA LYS A 22 6.59 15.65 20.40
C LYS A 22 7.30 16.61 19.45
N GLU A 23 8.62 16.47 19.34
CA GLU A 23 9.43 17.32 18.43
C GLU A 23 9.13 17.06 16.95
N HIS A 24 8.76 15.83 16.62
CA HIS A 24 8.50 15.42 15.24
C HIS A 24 7.01 15.06 15.02
N PRO A 25 6.46 15.30 13.81
CA PRO A 25 5.12 14.85 13.49
C PRO A 25 5.00 13.34 13.60
N VAL A 26 3.91 12.87 14.21
CA VAL A 26 3.62 11.44 14.34
C VAL A 26 2.86 10.99 13.11
N GLN A 27 3.32 9.92 12.50
CA GLN A 27 2.66 9.27 11.38
C GLN A 27 1.70 8.21 11.90
N ARG A 28 0.42 8.34 11.55
CA ARG A 28 -0.61 7.35 11.88
C ARG A 28 -1.18 6.75 10.61
N PRO A 29 -1.19 5.41 10.50
CA PRO A 29 -1.81 4.76 9.35
C PRO A 29 -3.33 5.00 9.38
N VAL A 30 -3.87 5.26 8.21
CA VAL A 30 -5.31 5.51 8.01
C VAL A 30 -5.91 4.41 7.15
N TYR A 31 -5.15 3.93 6.16
CA TYR A 31 -5.66 2.94 5.22
C TYR A 31 -4.56 2.08 4.62
N TYR A 32 -4.89 0.81 4.37
CA TYR A 32 -4.03 -0.12 3.66
C TYR A 32 -4.76 -0.64 2.43
N VAL A 33 -4.05 -0.69 1.32
CA VAL A 33 -4.54 -1.28 0.08
C VAL A 33 -3.50 -2.23 -0.44
N SER A 34 -3.85 -3.49 -0.62
CA SER A 34 -2.98 -4.50 -1.22
C SER A 34 -3.69 -5.20 -2.36
N GLU A 35 -2.91 -5.68 -3.31
CA GLU A 35 -3.38 -6.50 -4.42
C GLU A 35 -2.38 -7.60 -4.74
N VAL A 36 -2.87 -8.83 -4.82
CA VAL A 36 -2.10 -9.95 -5.34
C VAL A 36 -2.01 -9.79 -6.85
N LEU A 37 -0.80 -9.77 -7.37
CA LEU A 37 -0.54 -9.55 -8.78
C LEU A 37 -0.85 -10.82 -9.58
N ILE A 38 -1.74 -10.71 -10.55
CA ILE A 38 -1.99 -11.78 -11.52
C ILE A 38 -0.74 -11.97 -12.39
N GLU A 39 -0.60 -13.13 -13.02
CA GLU A 39 0.59 -13.54 -13.77
C GLU A 39 1.11 -12.48 -14.74
N SER A 40 0.23 -11.79 -15.46
CA SER A 40 0.60 -10.73 -16.38
C SER A 40 1.21 -9.49 -15.69
N LYS A 41 0.79 -9.19 -14.45
CA LYS A 41 1.32 -8.08 -13.66
C LYS A 41 2.57 -8.47 -12.86
N GLN A 42 2.74 -9.75 -12.56
CA GLN A 42 3.96 -10.27 -11.92
C GLN A 42 5.19 -10.02 -12.78
N ARG A 43 5.03 -10.02 -14.11
CA ARG A 43 6.09 -9.76 -15.09
C ARG A 43 6.47 -8.28 -15.23
N TYR A 44 5.78 -7.36 -14.55
CA TYR A 44 6.15 -5.95 -14.59
C TYR A 44 7.51 -5.74 -13.91
N PRO A 45 8.38 -4.87 -14.46
CA PRO A 45 9.55 -4.38 -13.73
C PRO A 45 9.14 -3.83 -12.37
N HIS A 46 10.05 -3.87 -11.40
CA HIS A 46 9.75 -3.45 -10.02
C HIS A 46 9.16 -2.03 -9.94
N TRP A 47 9.79 -1.07 -10.61
CA TRP A 47 9.31 0.31 -10.66
C TRP A 47 7.88 0.43 -11.24
N GLN A 48 7.55 -0.39 -12.24
CA GLN A 48 6.21 -0.38 -12.84
C GLN A 48 5.16 -0.95 -11.89
N LYS A 49 5.51 -1.93 -11.05
CA LYS A 49 4.63 -2.41 -9.97
C LYS A 49 4.36 -1.32 -8.95
N LEU A 50 5.38 -0.52 -8.60
CA LEU A 50 5.22 0.61 -7.69
C LEU A 50 4.29 1.69 -8.27
N VAL A 51 4.48 2.09 -9.54
CA VAL A 51 3.55 3.02 -10.21
C VAL A 51 2.14 2.46 -10.24
N TYR A 52 2.00 1.16 -10.54
CA TYR A 52 0.71 0.49 -10.51
C TYR A 52 0.07 0.54 -9.12
N GLY A 53 0.84 0.35 -8.06
CA GLY A 53 0.37 0.48 -6.68
C GLY A 53 -0.22 1.85 -6.37
N VAL A 54 0.47 2.91 -6.77
CA VAL A 54 -0.03 4.29 -6.60
C VAL A 54 -1.31 4.50 -7.41
N PHE A 55 -1.34 4.04 -8.66
CA PHE A 55 -2.50 4.11 -9.53
C PHE A 55 -3.71 3.35 -8.96
N MET A 56 -3.52 2.14 -8.47
CA MET A 56 -4.55 1.37 -7.80
C MET A 56 -5.09 2.09 -6.55
N ALA A 57 -4.19 2.63 -5.73
CA ALA A 57 -4.56 3.38 -4.53
C ALA A 57 -5.35 4.65 -4.86
N SER A 58 -4.95 5.40 -5.90
CA SER A 58 -5.66 6.62 -6.32
C SER A 58 -7.12 6.34 -6.72
N ARG A 59 -7.39 5.19 -7.31
CA ARG A 59 -8.74 4.77 -7.67
C ARG A 59 -9.55 4.28 -6.48
N LYS A 60 -8.95 3.43 -5.63
CA LYS A 60 -9.64 2.87 -4.45
C LYS A 60 -9.88 3.93 -3.37
N LEU A 61 -8.96 4.88 -3.23
CA LEU A 61 -8.99 5.93 -2.21
C LEU A 61 -9.25 7.32 -2.83
N LYS A 62 -10.07 7.38 -3.87
CA LYS A 62 -10.32 8.58 -4.67
C LYS A 62 -10.62 9.83 -3.84
N HIS A 63 -11.43 9.70 -2.80
CA HIS A 63 -11.80 10.84 -1.95
C HIS A 63 -10.60 11.45 -1.21
N TYR A 64 -9.64 10.62 -0.79
CA TYR A 64 -8.41 11.12 -0.16
C TYR A 64 -7.51 11.83 -1.17
N PHE A 65 -7.36 11.27 -2.38
CA PHE A 65 -6.54 11.84 -3.44
C PHE A 65 -7.11 13.16 -3.99
N GLN A 66 -8.41 13.36 -3.93
CA GLN A 66 -9.07 14.61 -4.34
C GLN A 66 -9.13 15.65 -3.24
N GLY A 67 -9.21 15.24 -1.98
CA GLY A 67 -9.43 16.14 -0.85
C GLY A 67 -8.17 16.60 -0.12
N HIS A 68 -7.02 15.94 -0.35
CA HIS A 68 -5.81 16.18 0.43
C HIS A 68 -4.55 16.19 -0.44
N PRO A 69 -3.52 16.99 -0.07
CA PRO A 69 -2.21 16.89 -0.69
C PRO A 69 -1.56 15.54 -0.33
N ILE A 70 -1.21 14.76 -1.34
CA ILE A 70 -0.62 13.43 -1.17
C ILE A 70 0.86 13.46 -1.51
N THR A 71 1.68 12.94 -0.61
CA THR A 71 3.11 12.66 -0.84
C THR A 71 3.31 11.17 -0.97
N VAL A 72 3.80 10.73 -2.11
CA VAL A 72 4.14 9.33 -2.38
C VAL A 72 5.59 9.07 -2.00
N VAL A 73 5.80 8.11 -1.11
CA VAL A 73 7.13 7.67 -0.67
C VAL A 73 7.39 6.28 -1.23
N SER A 74 8.49 6.10 -1.96
CA SER A 74 8.84 4.82 -2.59
C SER A 74 10.34 4.62 -2.70
N SER A 75 10.76 3.36 -2.88
CA SER A 75 12.17 3.00 -3.12
C SER A 75 12.68 3.37 -4.51
N ALA A 76 11.79 3.69 -5.45
CA ALA A 76 12.15 4.11 -6.81
C ALA A 76 11.81 5.60 -7.04
N PRO A 77 12.51 6.29 -7.95
CA PRO A 77 12.26 7.69 -8.29
C PRO A 77 11.01 7.82 -9.18
N LEU A 78 9.84 7.59 -8.58
CA LEU A 78 8.57 7.55 -9.31
C LEU A 78 8.22 8.90 -9.95
N GLY A 79 8.66 10.00 -9.37
CA GLY A 79 8.46 11.34 -9.94
C GLY A 79 9.04 11.45 -11.34
N ASP A 80 10.29 11.04 -11.53
CA ASP A 80 10.98 11.09 -12.82
C ASP A 80 10.34 10.14 -13.84
N ILE A 81 9.94 8.96 -13.38
CA ILE A 81 9.29 7.94 -14.23
C ILE A 81 7.94 8.43 -14.75
N ILE A 82 7.13 9.05 -13.89
CA ILE A 82 5.79 9.51 -14.23
C ILE A 82 5.82 10.79 -15.07
N GLN A 83 6.82 11.65 -14.85
CA GLN A 83 7.01 12.89 -15.63
C GLN A 83 7.69 12.65 -16.98
N ASN A 84 8.21 11.44 -17.22
CA ASN A 84 8.86 11.14 -18.48
C ASN A 84 7.84 11.16 -19.64
N ARG A 85 8.00 12.13 -20.55
CA ARG A 85 7.14 12.30 -21.73
C ARG A 85 7.29 11.18 -22.76
N GLU A 86 8.38 10.43 -22.70
CA GLU A 86 8.62 9.27 -23.58
C GLU A 86 7.97 7.98 -23.05
N ALA A 87 7.33 8.04 -21.89
CA ALA A 87 6.60 6.91 -21.36
C ALA A 87 5.51 6.49 -22.35
N THR A 88 5.46 5.21 -22.69
CA THR A 88 4.52 4.65 -23.65
C THR A 88 3.60 3.61 -23.01
N GLY A 89 2.55 3.28 -23.72
CA GLY A 89 1.64 2.20 -23.32
C GLY A 89 0.86 2.50 -22.06
N ARG A 90 0.82 1.51 -21.14
CA ARG A 90 0.01 1.60 -19.90
C ARG A 90 0.55 2.59 -18.89
N VAL A 91 1.88 2.76 -18.84
CA VAL A 91 2.51 3.69 -17.91
C VAL A 91 2.14 5.13 -18.24
N ALA A 92 2.09 5.49 -19.53
CA ALA A 92 1.61 6.79 -19.97
C ALA A 92 0.17 7.08 -19.52
N LYS A 93 -0.71 6.08 -19.63
CA LYS A 93 -2.11 6.21 -19.16
C LYS A 93 -2.18 6.44 -17.65
N TRP A 94 -1.40 5.69 -16.87
CA TRP A 94 -1.34 5.88 -15.42
C TRP A 94 -0.74 7.24 -15.05
N ALA A 95 0.29 7.68 -15.75
CA ALA A 95 0.93 8.97 -15.53
C ALA A 95 -0.04 10.14 -15.75
N ILE A 96 -0.85 10.09 -16.81
CA ILE A 96 -1.88 11.09 -17.09
C ILE A 96 -2.91 11.15 -15.95
N GLU A 97 -3.41 9.98 -15.50
CA GLU A 97 -4.40 9.92 -14.42
C GLU A 97 -3.81 10.40 -13.08
N LEU A 98 -2.59 9.96 -12.74
CA LEU A 98 -1.90 10.39 -11.53
C LEU A 98 -1.51 11.86 -11.56
N GLY A 99 -1.17 12.40 -12.74
CA GLY A 99 -0.85 13.81 -12.93
C GLY A 99 -1.99 14.76 -12.53
N SER A 100 -3.25 14.32 -12.68
CA SER A 100 -4.42 15.11 -12.27
C SER A 100 -4.55 15.32 -10.76
N HIS A 101 -3.87 14.53 -9.95
CA HIS A 101 -3.93 14.60 -8.48
C HIS A 101 -2.86 15.50 -7.85
N GLY A 102 -1.92 16.05 -8.62
CA GLY A 102 -0.87 16.93 -8.09
C GLY A 102 0.03 16.26 -7.04
N LEU A 103 0.38 15.00 -7.24
CA LEU A 103 1.14 14.20 -6.29
C LEU A 103 2.57 14.70 -6.14
N LYS A 104 3.08 14.71 -4.90
CA LYS A 104 4.49 14.89 -4.60
C LYS A 104 5.16 13.51 -4.47
N TYR A 105 6.38 13.38 -4.97
CA TYR A 105 7.15 12.15 -4.90
C TYR A 105 8.42 12.38 -4.08
N VAL A 106 8.67 11.49 -3.13
CA VAL A 106 9.85 11.55 -2.26
C VAL A 106 10.50 10.17 -2.23
N PRO A 107 11.81 10.09 -2.46
CA PRO A 107 12.51 8.82 -2.33
C PRO A 107 12.50 8.37 -0.88
N HIS A 108 12.42 7.06 -0.68
CA HIS A 108 12.51 6.45 0.63
C HIS A 108 13.96 6.54 1.14
N THR A 109 14.20 7.41 2.11
CA THR A 109 15.50 7.48 2.79
C THR A 109 15.52 6.52 3.99
N ALA A 110 16.65 5.86 4.21
CA ALA A 110 16.82 4.81 5.22
C ALA A 110 16.39 5.20 6.66
N ILE A 111 16.45 6.48 6.98
CA ILE A 111 16.11 7.02 8.31
C ILE A 111 14.59 6.95 8.61
N LYS A 112 13.73 7.01 7.61
CA LYS A 112 12.27 6.87 7.78
C LYS A 112 11.79 5.42 7.77
N SER A 113 12.64 4.48 7.36
CA SER A 113 12.29 3.06 7.35
C SER A 113 12.20 2.47 8.75
N GLN A 114 12.93 3.02 9.73
CA GLN A 114 12.84 2.58 11.11
C GLN A 114 11.39 2.71 11.63
N THR A 115 10.76 3.87 11.42
CA THR A 115 9.38 4.10 11.86
C THR A 115 8.37 3.18 11.15
N LEU A 116 8.63 2.83 9.89
CA LEU A 116 7.78 1.89 9.15
C LEU A 116 8.02 0.44 9.57
N VAL A 117 9.27 0.07 9.86
CA VAL A 117 9.62 -1.26 10.37
C VAL A 117 9.08 -1.44 11.79
N ASP A 118 9.22 -0.44 12.65
CA ASP A 118 8.66 -0.43 13.99
C ASP A 118 7.14 -0.54 13.93
N PHE A 119 6.52 0.20 13.03
CA PHE A 119 5.08 0.13 12.78
C PHE A 119 4.63 -1.26 12.26
N ILE A 120 5.36 -1.86 11.32
CA ILE A 120 5.05 -3.21 10.82
C ILE A 120 5.25 -4.25 11.92
N ASN A 121 6.29 -4.09 12.76
CA ASN A 121 6.52 -4.98 13.89
C ASN A 121 5.41 -4.85 14.95
N ASP A 122 5.03 -3.64 15.33
CA ASP A 122 3.93 -3.40 16.26
C ASP A 122 2.61 -3.95 15.71
N TRP A 123 2.39 -3.84 14.41
CA TRP A 123 1.20 -4.35 13.76
C TRP A 123 1.19 -5.88 13.66
N ILE A 124 2.34 -6.50 13.41
CA ILE A 124 2.49 -7.97 13.41
C ILE A 124 2.30 -8.51 14.82
N GLU A 125 2.88 -7.88 15.85
CA GLU A 125 2.68 -8.27 17.25
C GLU A 125 1.21 -8.16 17.68
N MET A 126 0.48 -7.12 17.24
CA MET A 126 -0.97 -6.99 17.48
C MET A 126 -1.80 -8.07 16.77
N GLN A 127 -1.29 -8.66 15.69
CA GLN A 127 -1.98 -9.69 14.92
C GLN A 127 -1.51 -11.11 15.20
N MET A 128 -0.42 -11.29 15.97
CA MET A 128 -0.08 -12.62 16.45
C MET A 128 -1.13 -13.04 17.48
N PRO A 129 -1.98 -14.05 17.19
CA PRO A 129 -2.86 -14.58 18.20
C PRO A 129 -1.96 -15.18 19.28
N GLU A 130 -2.25 -14.88 20.54
CA GLU A 130 -1.77 -15.75 21.63
C GLU A 130 -2.10 -17.19 21.22
N GLU A 131 -1.09 -18.05 21.11
CA GLU A 131 -1.28 -19.48 20.88
C GLU A 131 -2.15 -20.05 22.00
N LYS A 132 -3.45 -20.03 21.79
CA LYS A 132 -4.36 -20.92 22.48
C LYS A 132 -4.54 -22.11 21.55
N PRO A 133 -4.16 -23.32 21.99
CA PRO A 133 -4.47 -24.52 21.22
C PRO A 133 -5.95 -24.80 21.36
N ASP A 134 -6.76 -24.28 20.46
CA ASP A 134 -8.11 -24.76 20.28
C ASP A 134 -8.66 -24.43 18.89
N ASN A 135 -9.35 -25.40 18.32
CA ASN A 135 -9.98 -25.47 17.01
C ASN A 135 -10.89 -24.27 16.69
N THR A 136 -10.31 -23.12 16.41
CA THR A 136 -11.10 -21.95 16.03
C THR A 136 -10.86 -21.63 14.56
N TYR A 137 -11.92 -21.63 13.79
CA TYR A 137 -11.94 -21.25 12.38
C TYR A 137 -11.62 -19.77 12.23
N TRP A 138 -10.79 -19.42 11.25
CA TRP A 138 -10.51 -18.05 10.90
C TRP A 138 -11.72 -17.44 10.18
N THR A 139 -12.24 -16.33 10.70
CA THR A 139 -13.27 -15.55 10.03
C THR A 139 -12.61 -14.35 9.37
N ILE A 140 -12.51 -14.38 8.04
CA ILE A 140 -12.03 -13.23 7.27
C ILE A 140 -13.24 -12.38 6.91
N HIS A 141 -13.30 -11.16 7.43
CA HIS A 141 -14.30 -10.18 7.05
C HIS A 141 -13.80 -9.38 5.84
N PHE A 142 -14.42 -9.61 4.68
CA PHE A 142 -14.27 -8.74 3.52
C PHE A 142 -15.39 -7.71 3.55
N ASP A 143 -15.03 -6.45 3.43
CA ASP A 143 -16.00 -5.37 3.22
C ASP A 143 -16.45 -5.39 1.74
N GLY A 144 -17.33 -6.27 1.45
CA GLY A 144 -17.92 -6.52 0.15
C GLY A 144 -18.88 -7.69 0.21
N SER A 145 -20.07 -7.52 -0.24
CA SER A 145 -21.33 -8.25 -0.09
C SER A 145 -21.37 -9.78 -0.28
N ARG A 146 -20.28 -10.54 -0.07
CA ARG A 146 -20.33 -12.02 -0.10
C ARG A 146 -19.50 -12.64 1.03
N GLN A 147 -20.17 -13.35 1.91
CA GLN A 147 -19.54 -14.25 2.88
C GLN A 147 -19.19 -15.58 2.21
N TRP A 148 -17.93 -15.97 2.27
CA TRP A 148 -17.50 -17.32 1.92
C TRP A 148 -17.30 -18.12 3.20
N LYS A 149 -18.03 -19.22 3.34
CA LYS A 149 -17.81 -20.21 4.40
C LYS A 149 -16.83 -21.25 3.86
N ALA A 150 -15.60 -21.27 4.37
CA ALA A 150 -14.69 -22.39 4.13
C ALA A 150 -15.17 -23.59 4.97
N ARG A 151 -15.49 -24.71 4.31
CA ARG A 151 -15.73 -25.98 4.96
C ARG A 151 -14.38 -26.64 5.22
N GLY A 152 -14.08 -26.95 6.48
CA GLY A 152 -12.90 -27.71 6.84
C GLY A 152 -12.88 -29.07 6.15
N LEU A 153 -11.72 -29.43 5.61
CA LEU A 153 -11.45 -30.78 5.16
C LEU A 153 -11.26 -31.66 6.41
N GLU A 154 -12.21 -32.54 6.63
CA GLU A 154 -12.01 -33.64 7.57
C GLU A 154 -10.95 -34.55 6.99
N SER A 155 -9.86 -34.73 7.75
CA SER A 155 -8.83 -35.71 7.46
C SER A 155 -9.32 -37.12 7.81
N TYR A 156 -9.26 -38.01 6.84
CA TYR A 156 -9.21 -39.44 7.07
C TYR A 156 -7.78 -39.86 7.47
#